data_cc19c3d61074352a0fc53bcd375b6c87
#
_entry.id   cc19c3d61074352a0fc53bcd375b6c87
#
_cell.length_a   1.000
_cell.length_b   1.000
_cell.length_c   1.000
_cell.angle_alpha   90.00
_cell.angle_beta   90.00
_cell.angle_gamma   90.00
#
_symmetry.space_group_name_H-M   'P 1'
#
loop_
_entity.id
_entity.type
_entity.pdbx_description
1 polymer ?
#
loop_
_entity_poly.entity_id
_entity_poly.type
_entity_poly.pdbx_seq_one_letter_code
_entity_poly.pdbx_strand_id
1 'polypeptide(L)'
;MLALLINKFKKILFMLIVASLILASFTEIMHAQDNKITEMETAKIDSQYRQYEVIIRAGEYEGKCGKRIYINNCTVNIPDDIPVRNDGDGKGFYISEWDINVKEAKALVEELRARGINAKLQIAYSKSEDLNAAARIANKSNPYLYVSIHHNYYEANSRGYFSMYNADDAKAKAVADRLSDSISKNGLVPQKQNAPNTGYIGELNNINPSTTAVLLELGFFSNLEELEIICSDNYVCYVSNRLADEIANIINSQYR
;
A
#
# COMPACT_ATOMS: atom_id res chain seq x y z
N MET A 1 24.72 46.73 -55.27
CA MET A 1 24.90 45.26 -54.89
C MET A 1 24.72 45.01 -53.40
N LEU A 2 25.42 45.73 -52.51
CA LEU A 2 25.36 45.55 -51.04
C LEU A 2 23.97 45.79 -50.44
N ALA A 3 23.23 46.83 -50.83
CA ALA A 3 21.89 47.15 -50.34
C ALA A 3 20.86 46.03 -50.66
N LEU A 4 20.99 45.35 -51.82
CA LEU A 4 20.13 44.26 -52.24
C LEU A 4 20.37 42.98 -51.39
N LEU A 5 21.64 42.75 -51.04
CA LEU A 5 22.05 41.64 -50.15
C LEU A 5 21.51 41.84 -48.73
N ILE A 6 21.64 43.06 -48.20
CA ILE A 6 21.13 43.41 -46.86
C ILE A 6 19.62 43.23 -46.80
N ASN A 7 18.89 43.61 -47.84
CA ASN A 7 17.43 43.46 -47.88
C ASN A 7 16.98 42.00 -47.99
N LYS A 8 17.72 41.16 -48.73
CA LYS A 8 17.47 39.68 -48.75
C LYS A 8 17.76 39.07 -47.38
N PHE A 9 18.86 39.44 -46.72
CA PHE A 9 19.21 38.96 -45.41
C PHE A 9 18.14 39.31 -44.36
N LYS A 10 17.65 40.56 -44.35
CA LYS A 10 16.54 40.98 -43.45
C LYS A 10 15.27 40.18 -43.66
N LYS A 11 14.90 39.88 -44.91
CA LYS A 11 13.72 39.03 -45.21
C LYS A 11 13.88 37.61 -44.73
N ILE A 12 15.05 37.00 -44.91
CA ILE A 12 15.33 35.65 -44.43
C ILE A 12 15.30 35.60 -42.89
N LEU A 13 15.94 36.57 -42.25
CA LEU A 13 15.95 36.67 -40.78
C LEU A 13 14.52 36.83 -40.22
N PHE A 14 13.71 37.71 -40.86
CA PHE A 14 12.32 37.89 -40.47
C PHE A 14 11.49 36.59 -40.62
N MET A 15 11.68 35.86 -41.75
CA MET A 15 10.98 34.55 -41.93
C MET A 15 11.42 33.51 -40.92
N LEU A 16 12.70 33.48 -40.52
CA LEU A 16 13.20 32.55 -39.49
C LEU A 16 12.61 32.89 -38.12
N ILE A 17 12.51 34.18 -37.76
CA ILE A 17 11.87 34.60 -36.51
C ILE A 17 10.38 34.22 -36.49
N VAL A 18 9.66 34.47 -37.56
CA VAL A 18 8.23 34.09 -37.66
C VAL A 18 8.05 32.58 -37.58
N ALA A 19 8.89 31.81 -38.25
CA ALA A 19 8.86 30.35 -38.20
C ALA A 19 9.14 29.84 -36.77
N SER A 20 10.10 30.43 -36.05
CA SER A 20 10.39 30.03 -34.67
C SER A 20 9.25 30.35 -33.69
N LEU A 21 8.57 31.50 -33.87
CA LEU A 21 7.41 31.89 -33.09
C LEU A 21 6.22 30.95 -33.34
N ILE A 22 5.98 30.57 -34.60
CA ILE A 22 4.93 29.60 -34.95
C ILE A 22 5.25 28.23 -34.34
N LEU A 23 6.48 27.78 -34.38
CA LEU A 23 6.89 26.51 -33.80
C LEU A 23 6.76 26.51 -32.27
N ALA A 24 7.12 27.61 -31.61
CA ALA A 24 6.95 27.75 -30.17
C ALA A 24 5.46 27.72 -29.75
N SER A 25 4.62 28.45 -30.50
CA SER A 25 3.16 28.42 -30.24
C SER A 25 2.55 27.05 -30.49
N PHE A 26 3.03 26.30 -31.48
CA PHE A 26 2.58 24.94 -31.75
C PHE A 26 2.98 23.96 -30.64
N THR A 27 4.20 24.08 -30.11
CA THR A 27 4.65 23.27 -28.96
C THR A 27 3.86 23.57 -27.68
N GLU A 28 3.51 24.83 -27.42
CA GLU A 28 2.66 25.19 -26.28
C GLU A 28 1.24 24.62 -26.42
N ILE A 29 0.66 24.68 -27.62
CA ILE A 29 -0.68 24.11 -27.89
C ILE A 29 -0.66 22.58 -27.71
N MET A 30 0.36 21.90 -28.22
CA MET A 30 0.50 20.44 -28.05
C MET A 30 0.66 20.06 -26.57
N HIS A 31 1.50 20.77 -25.81
CA HIS A 31 1.65 20.55 -24.37
C HIS A 31 0.34 20.78 -23.60
N ALA A 32 -0.41 21.82 -23.95
CA ALA A 32 -1.71 22.09 -23.32
C ALA A 32 -2.74 21.00 -23.65
N GLN A 33 -2.72 20.47 -24.88
CA GLN A 33 -3.59 19.34 -25.26
C GLN A 33 -3.21 18.04 -24.52
N ASP A 34 -1.92 17.71 -24.43
CA ASP A 34 -1.45 16.54 -23.72
C ASP A 34 -1.81 16.60 -22.23
N ASN A 35 -1.63 17.77 -21.59
CA ASN A 35 -2.02 17.99 -20.21
C ASN A 35 -3.53 17.81 -20.02
N LYS A 36 -4.37 18.34 -20.92
CA LYS A 36 -5.81 18.22 -20.84
C LYS A 36 -6.30 16.77 -21.05
N ILE A 37 -5.65 16.02 -21.94
CA ILE A 37 -5.92 14.58 -22.14
C ILE A 37 -5.55 13.82 -20.89
N THR A 38 -4.37 14.07 -20.30
CA THR A 38 -3.92 13.45 -19.06
C THR A 38 -4.88 13.76 -17.89
N GLU A 39 -5.33 15.00 -17.74
CA GLU A 39 -6.30 15.39 -16.72
C GLU A 39 -7.66 14.70 -16.92
N MET A 40 -8.15 14.58 -18.16
CA MET A 40 -9.40 13.88 -18.46
C MET A 40 -9.32 12.38 -18.22
N GLU A 41 -8.20 11.75 -18.57
CA GLU A 41 -7.95 10.33 -18.29
C GLU A 41 -7.84 10.08 -16.79
N THR A 42 -7.10 10.92 -16.06
CA THR A 42 -6.98 10.86 -14.60
C THR A 42 -8.35 11.04 -13.93
N ALA A 43 -9.16 12.00 -14.36
CA ALA A 43 -10.49 12.23 -13.82
C ALA A 43 -11.44 11.06 -14.13
N LYS A 44 -11.31 10.41 -15.29
CA LYS A 44 -12.09 9.22 -15.66
C LYS A 44 -11.69 8.02 -14.81
N ILE A 45 -10.39 7.80 -14.60
CA ILE A 45 -9.85 6.75 -13.72
C ILE A 45 -10.35 6.98 -12.30
N ASP A 46 -10.22 8.20 -11.76
CA ASP A 46 -10.65 8.57 -10.42
C ASP A 46 -12.19 8.35 -10.23
N SER A 47 -13.01 8.70 -11.23
CA SER A 47 -14.45 8.45 -11.18
C SER A 47 -14.78 6.95 -11.23
N GLN A 48 -13.98 6.16 -11.94
CA GLN A 48 -14.16 4.73 -12.10
C GLN A 48 -13.91 3.97 -10.80
N TYR A 49 -12.89 4.37 -10.03
CA TYR A 49 -12.50 3.70 -8.78
C TYR A 49 -13.22 4.21 -7.54
N ARG A 50 -13.85 5.39 -7.58
CA ARG A 50 -14.53 5.99 -6.40
C ARG A 50 -15.66 5.14 -5.82
N GLN A 51 -16.29 4.31 -6.62
CA GLN A 51 -17.36 3.42 -6.16
C GLN A 51 -16.84 2.20 -5.40
N TYR A 52 -15.54 1.86 -5.53
CA TYR A 52 -14.93 0.71 -4.86
C TYR A 52 -14.07 1.21 -3.70
N GLU A 53 -14.70 1.38 -2.54
CA GLU A 53 -13.96 1.73 -1.34
C GLU A 53 -13.12 0.53 -0.88
N VAL A 54 -11.85 0.79 -0.57
CA VAL A 54 -10.92 -0.17 0.01
C VAL A 54 -10.53 0.34 1.40
N ILE A 55 -10.71 -0.49 2.42
CA ILE A 55 -10.21 -0.20 3.76
C ILE A 55 -8.95 -1.01 4.00
N ILE A 56 -7.86 -0.33 4.33
CA ILE A 56 -6.62 -0.92 4.81
C ILE A 56 -6.55 -0.68 6.30
N ARG A 57 -6.55 -1.75 7.07
CA ARG A 57 -6.41 -1.72 8.51
C ARG A 57 -4.99 -2.06 8.94
N ALA A 58 -4.40 -1.25 9.82
CA ALA A 58 -3.26 -1.67 10.61
C ALA A 58 -3.76 -2.57 11.74
N GLY A 59 -3.36 -3.84 11.74
CA GLY A 59 -3.73 -4.80 12.76
C GLY A 59 -3.27 -4.39 14.16
N GLU A 60 -3.85 -4.99 15.17
CA GLU A 60 -3.63 -4.69 16.58
C GLU A 60 -4.08 -3.28 17.00
N TYR A 61 -3.73 -2.84 18.23
CA TYR A 61 -3.94 -1.49 18.72
C TYR A 61 -2.72 -1.02 19.52
N GLU A 62 -2.55 0.29 19.61
CA GLU A 62 -1.45 0.89 20.34
C GLU A 62 -1.42 0.41 21.80
N GLY A 63 -0.25 -0.03 22.26
CA GLY A 63 -0.05 -0.50 23.63
C GLY A 63 -0.53 -1.92 23.93
N LYS A 64 -0.96 -2.73 22.92
CA LYS A 64 -1.28 -4.15 23.13
C LYS A 64 -0.06 -4.87 23.68
N CYS A 65 -0.18 -5.37 24.92
CA CYS A 65 0.84 -6.18 25.57
C CYS A 65 0.79 -7.61 24.99
N GLY A 66 1.95 -8.17 24.58
CA GLY A 66 2.08 -9.55 24.13
C GLY A 66 2.55 -9.70 22.69
N LYS A 67 2.36 -8.71 21.86
CA LYS A 67 2.90 -8.65 20.50
C LYS A 67 4.09 -7.67 20.44
N ARG A 68 5.16 -7.99 21.18
CA ARG A 68 6.38 -7.17 21.32
C ARG A 68 7.62 -8.04 21.13
N ILE A 69 8.64 -7.50 20.48
CA ILE A 69 9.97 -8.10 20.49
C ILE A 69 10.97 -7.19 21.20
N TYR A 70 11.72 -7.74 22.17
CA TYR A 70 12.73 -7.01 22.90
C TYR A 70 14.06 -7.06 22.15
N ILE A 71 14.67 -5.88 21.94
CA ILE A 71 15.87 -5.71 21.11
C ILE A 71 17.10 -5.27 21.88
N ASN A 72 17.09 -5.37 23.22
CA ASN A 72 18.14 -4.84 24.13
C ASN A 72 19.57 -5.19 23.78
N ASN A 73 19.82 -6.38 23.23
CA ASN A 73 21.14 -6.90 22.92
C ASN A 73 21.25 -7.34 21.47
N CYS A 74 20.37 -6.85 20.61
CA CYS A 74 20.32 -7.25 19.20
C CYS A 74 20.93 -6.16 18.32
N THR A 75 21.76 -6.54 17.37
CA THR A 75 22.25 -5.66 16.29
C THR A 75 21.28 -5.66 15.13
N VAL A 76 20.02 -5.27 15.38
CA VAL A 76 19.00 -5.16 14.35
C VAL A 76 18.94 -3.71 13.90
N ASN A 77 19.02 -3.49 12.60
CA ASN A 77 18.90 -2.15 12.02
C ASN A 77 17.40 -1.80 11.86
N ILE A 78 16.90 -0.99 12.78
CA ILE A 78 15.52 -0.51 12.77
C ILE A 78 15.50 0.94 12.27
N PRO A 79 14.72 1.26 11.23
CA PRO A 79 14.56 2.62 10.75
C PRO A 79 13.99 3.56 11.82
N ASP A 80 14.38 4.84 11.78
CA ASP A 80 14.01 5.86 12.79
C ASP A 80 12.50 6.12 12.87
N ASP A 81 11.74 5.79 11.83
CA ASP A 81 10.29 5.97 11.76
C ASP A 81 9.50 4.84 12.45
N ILE A 82 10.17 3.76 12.89
CA ILE A 82 9.57 2.73 13.74
C ILE A 82 9.94 3.00 15.20
N PRO A 83 8.97 3.31 16.07
CA PRO A 83 9.24 3.66 17.46
C PRO A 83 9.87 2.49 18.23
N VAL A 84 11.05 2.71 18.78
CA VAL A 84 11.66 1.84 19.78
C VAL A 84 11.22 2.33 21.16
N ARG A 85 10.45 1.51 21.86
CA ARG A 85 9.80 1.87 23.12
C ARG A 85 10.52 1.24 24.31
N ASN A 86 10.51 1.92 25.46
CA ASN A 86 10.93 1.35 26.74
C ASN A 86 9.69 0.88 27.51
N ASP A 87 9.70 -0.35 28.01
CA ASP A 87 8.56 -0.92 28.74
C ASP A 87 8.33 -0.32 30.13
N GLY A 88 9.34 0.35 30.70
CA GLY A 88 9.27 0.97 32.03
C GLY A 88 9.25 -0.03 33.20
N ASP A 89 9.23 -1.34 32.94
CA ASP A 89 9.21 -2.41 33.97
C ASP A 89 10.55 -3.17 34.08
N GLY A 90 11.59 -2.67 33.41
CA GLY A 90 12.95 -3.20 33.47
C GLY A 90 13.29 -4.29 32.46
N LYS A 91 12.37 -4.66 31.56
CA LYS A 91 12.66 -5.63 30.48
C LYS A 91 13.38 -4.98 29.31
N GLY A 92 13.28 -3.64 29.18
CA GLY A 92 14.10 -2.84 28.29
C GLY A 92 13.40 -2.32 27.04
N PHE A 93 14.10 -2.26 25.91
CA PHE A 93 13.62 -1.67 24.67
C PHE A 93 12.92 -2.71 23.77
N TYR A 94 11.79 -2.35 23.20
CA TYR A 94 11.00 -3.22 22.32
C TYR A 94 10.42 -2.49 21.12
N ILE A 95 10.04 -3.29 20.12
CA ILE A 95 9.20 -2.88 18.98
C ILE A 95 7.89 -3.64 19.10
N SER A 96 6.77 -2.97 18.79
CA SER A 96 5.46 -3.61 18.76
C SER A 96 5.03 -3.98 17.34
N GLU A 97 4.25 -5.05 17.21
CA GLU A 97 3.62 -5.42 15.94
C GLU A 97 2.80 -4.25 15.36
N TRP A 98 2.07 -3.54 16.21
CA TRP A 98 1.25 -2.40 15.80
C TRP A 98 2.05 -1.31 15.08
N ASP A 99 3.28 -0.99 15.55
CA ASP A 99 4.11 0.04 14.93
C ASP A 99 4.50 -0.37 13.49
N ILE A 100 4.83 -1.65 13.28
CA ILE A 100 5.18 -2.19 11.95
C ILE A 100 3.94 -2.20 11.05
N ASN A 101 2.79 -2.69 11.56
CA ASN A 101 1.53 -2.73 10.82
C ASN A 101 1.09 -1.33 10.37
N VAL A 102 1.27 -0.31 11.21
CA VAL A 102 0.92 1.09 10.89
C VAL A 102 1.80 1.64 9.76
N LYS A 103 3.11 1.35 9.78
CA LYS A 103 4.02 1.77 8.71
C LYS A 103 3.59 1.18 7.36
N GLU A 104 3.37 -0.13 7.30
CA GLU A 104 2.99 -0.85 6.08
C GLU A 104 1.61 -0.41 5.56
N ALA A 105 0.61 -0.32 6.46
CA ALA A 105 -0.74 0.09 6.08
C ALA A 105 -0.79 1.52 5.53
N LYS A 106 -0.01 2.45 6.08
CA LYS A 106 0.11 3.82 5.55
C LYS A 106 0.68 3.82 4.15
N ALA A 107 1.80 3.13 3.93
CA ALA A 107 2.42 3.04 2.62
C ALA A 107 1.46 2.45 1.57
N LEU A 108 0.76 1.37 1.91
CA LEU A 108 -0.22 0.76 1.01
C LEU A 108 -1.37 1.71 0.66
N VAL A 109 -1.89 2.47 1.62
CA VAL A 109 -2.95 3.45 1.36
C VAL A 109 -2.46 4.57 0.43
N GLU A 110 -1.24 5.06 0.62
CA GLU A 110 -0.64 6.07 -0.25
C GLU A 110 -0.50 5.55 -1.69
N GLU A 111 0.00 4.33 -1.86
CA GLU A 111 0.13 3.69 -3.16
C GLU A 111 -1.21 3.43 -3.86
N LEU A 112 -2.26 3.04 -3.10
CA LEU A 112 -3.61 2.88 -3.64
C LEU A 112 -4.18 4.23 -4.11
N ARG A 113 -4.03 5.28 -3.30
CA ARG A 113 -4.49 6.63 -3.65
C ARG A 113 -3.76 7.19 -4.86
N ALA A 114 -2.45 6.94 -4.98
CA ALA A 114 -1.67 7.32 -6.16
C ALA A 114 -2.19 6.66 -7.46
N ARG A 115 -2.87 5.51 -7.34
CA ARG A 115 -3.56 4.81 -8.44
C ARG A 115 -5.02 5.21 -8.61
N GLY A 116 -5.47 6.25 -7.91
CA GLY A 116 -6.86 6.77 -7.96
C GLY A 116 -7.89 5.91 -7.20
N ILE A 117 -7.45 4.93 -6.42
CA ILE A 117 -8.35 4.06 -5.64
C ILE A 117 -8.82 4.81 -4.38
N ASN A 118 -10.12 4.72 -4.09
CA ASN A 118 -10.70 5.25 -2.85
C ASN A 118 -10.29 4.41 -1.65
N ALA A 119 -9.06 4.62 -1.16
CA ALA A 119 -8.49 3.88 -0.04
C ALA A 119 -8.60 4.68 1.27
N LYS A 120 -9.05 4.00 2.33
CA LYS A 120 -9.13 4.53 3.69
C LYS A 120 -8.22 3.74 4.61
N LEU A 121 -7.48 4.47 5.44
CA LEU A 121 -6.66 3.91 6.50
C LEU A 121 -7.49 3.78 7.79
N GLN A 122 -7.43 2.61 8.41
CA GLN A 122 -8.02 2.36 9.72
C GLN A 122 -6.93 1.95 10.72
N ILE A 123 -6.76 2.74 11.77
CA ILE A 123 -5.80 2.49 12.86
C ILE A 123 -6.59 2.46 14.17
N ALA A 124 -6.28 1.49 15.03
CA ALA A 124 -6.80 1.41 16.39
C ALA A 124 -5.76 1.96 17.38
N TYR A 125 -6.16 2.94 18.18
CA TYR A 125 -5.33 3.52 19.25
C TYR A 125 -5.64 2.96 20.63
N SER A 126 -6.69 2.16 20.73
CA SER A 126 -7.12 1.56 21.99
C SER A 126 -7.80 0.21 21.78
N LYS A 127 -7.85 -0.60 22.84
CA LYS A 127 -8.54 -1.88 22.82
C LYS A 127 -10.01 -1.77 22.40
N SER A 128 -10.66 -0.66 22.69
CA SER A 128 -12.07 -0.44 22.31
C SER A 128 -12.28 -0.26 20.81
N GLU A 129 -11.22 -0.02 20.05
CA GLU A 129 -11.23 0.16 18.59
C GLU A 129 -10.73 -1.08 17.84
N ASP A 130 -10.30 -2.13 18.55
CA ASP A 130 -9.73 -3.34 17.99
C ASP A 130 -10.79 -4.41 17.63
N LEU A 131 -10.40 -5.39 16.80
CA LEU A 131 -11.17 -6.57 16.39
C LEU A 131 -12.63 -6.22 15.98
N ASN A 132 -13.60 -6.61 16.82
CA ASN A 132 -15.03 -6.40 16.55
C ASN A 132 -15.42 -4.93 16.35
N ALA A 133 -14.72 -4.01 16.99
CA ALA A 133 -14.95 -2.57 16.79
C ALA A 133 -14.42 -2.13 15.42
N ALA A 134 -13.28 -2.64 15.00
CA ALA A 134 -12.74 -2.38 13.67
C ALA A 134 -13.71 -2.84 12.57
N ALA A 135 -14.23 -4.06 12.69
CA ALA A 135 -15.26 -4.57 11.77
C ALA A 135 -16.52 -3.68 11.76
N ARG A 136 -17.03 -3.27 12.93
CA ARG A 136 -18.20 -2.36 12.99
C ARG A 136 -17.95 -1.00 12.34
N ILE A 137 -16.72 -0.48 12.43
CA ILE A 137 -16.35 0.78 11.77
C ILE A 137 -16.31 0.59 10.26
N ALA A 138 -15.67 -0.46 9.78
CA ALA A 138 -15.60 -0.79 8.36
C ALA A 138 -17.01 -1.02 7.76
N ASN A 139 -17.87 -1.76 8.46
CA ASN A 139 -19.22 -2.07 8.01
C ASN A 139 -20.12 -0.84 7.81
N LYS A 140 -19.79 0.32 8.40
CA LYS A 140 -20.56 1.57 8.21
C LYS A 140 -20.52 2.08 6.76
N SER A 141 -19.42 1.86 6.07
CA SER A 141 -19.26 2.26 4.66
C SER A 141 -19.50 1.11 3.69
N ASN A 142 -19.59 -0.13 4.19
CA ASN A 142 -19.75 -1.33 3.37
C ASN A 142 -18.73 -1.39 2.20
N PRO A 143 -17.43 -1.43 2.49
CA PRO A 143 -16.39 -1.31 1.48
C PRO A 143 -16.42 -2.51 0.54
N TYR A 144 -15.87 -2.33 -0.66
CA TYR A 144 -15.68 -3.41 -1.62
C TYR A 144 -14.66 -4.44 -1.13
N LEU A 145 -13.56 -3.95 -0.52
CA LEU A 145 -12.46 -4.77 -0.02
C LEU A 145 -12.00 -4.25 1.35
N TYR A 146 -11.80 -5.17 2.27
CA TYR A 146 -11.19 -4.94 3.57
C TYR A 146 -9.90 -5.77 3.68
N VAL A 147 -8.77 -5.11 3.89
CA VAL A 147 -7.46 -5.76 4.04
C VAL A 147 -6.88 -5.39 5.39
N SER A 148 -6.68 -6.38 6.25
CA SER A 148 -6.00 -6.22 7.53
C SER A 148 -4.52 -6.59 7.38
N ILE A 149 -3.64 -5.67 7.76
CA ILE A 149 -2.19 -5.84 7.70
C ILE A 149 -1.69 -6.24 9.08
N HIS A 150 -1.03 -7.37 9.16
CA HIS A 150 -0.42 -7.94 10.34
C HIS A 150 1.00 -8.43 10.06
N HIS A 151 1.76 -8.62 11.14
CA HIS A 151 3.02 -9.34 11.15
C HIS A 151 2.98 -10.39 12.27
N ASN A 152 3.32 -11.61 11.93
CA ASN A 152 3.13 -12.74 12.83
C ASN A 152 4.18 -12.79 13.95
N TYR A 153 3.80 -13.40 15.05
CA TYR A 153 4.67 -13.70 16.18
C TYR A 153 4.56 -15.18 16.55
N TYR A 154 5.65 -15.92 16.40
CA TYR A 154 5.72 -17.32 16.77
C TYR A 154 7.13 -17.65 17.32
N GLU A 155 7.73 -18.78 16.94
CA GLU A 155 9.07 -19.13 17.34
C GLU A 155 10.12 -18.22 16.66
N ALA A 156 11.27 -18.03 17.31
CA ALA A 156 12.33 -17.13 16.81
C ALA A 156 12.93 -17.53 15.44
N ASN A 157 12.73 -18.76 15.00
CA ASN A 157 13.16 -19.26 13.70
C ASN A 157 12.02 -19.34 12.66
N SER A 158 10.81 -18.94 13.02
CA SER A 158 9.67 -18.88 12.10
C SER A 158 9.89 -17.82 11.04
N ARG A 159 9.53 -18.13 9.78
CA ARG A 159 9.76 -17.24 8.63
C ARG A 159 8.61 -17.31 7.66
N GLY A 160 8.46 -16.25 6.88
CA GLY A 160 7.59 -16.21 5.73
C GLY A 160 6.31 -15.42 5.97
N TYR A 161 5.50 -15.34 4.94
CA TYR A 161 4.24 -14.60 4.92
C TYR A 161 3.10 -15.50 4.43
N PHE A 162 1.88 -15.17 4.79
CA PHE A 162 0.68 -15.85 4.30
C PHE A 162 -0.53 -14.92 4.40
N SER A 163 -1.62 -15.30 3.74
CA SER A 163 -2.90 -14.62 3.85
C SER A 163 -3.93 -15.49 4.54
N MET A 164 -4.88 -14.86 5.23
CA MET A 164 -6.00 -15.50 5.91
C MET A 164 -7.31 -14.90 5.40
N TYR A 165 -8.34 -15.71 5.39
CA TYR A 165 -9.69 -15.36 4.93
C TYR A 165 -10.73 -16.22 5.65
N ASN A 166 -12.00 -15.85 5.60
CA ASN A 166 -13.08 -16.69 6.13
C ASN A 166 -13.21 -17.96 5.27
N ALA A 167 -13.14 -19.14 5.88
CA ALA A 167 -13.05 -20.43 5.20
C ALA A 167 -14.19 -20.70 4.19
N ASP A 168 -15.37 -20.16 4.45
CA ASP A 168 -16.56 -20.34 3.60
C ASP A 168 -16.67 -19.29 2.49
N ASP A 169 -15.72 -18.35 2.41
CA ASP A 169 -15.72 -17.28 1.41
C ASP A 169 -14.71 -17.57 0.27
N ALA A 170 -15.21 -18.19 -0.80
CA ALA A 170 -14.40 -18.51 -1.98
C ALA A 170 -13.87 -17.26 -2.70
N LYS A 171 -14.59 -16.11 -2.62
CA LYS A 171 -14.14 -14.85 -3.19
C LYS A 171 -12.99 -14.27 -2.37
N ALA A 172 -13.10 -14.26 -1.05
CA ALA A 172 -12.02 -13.83 -0.17
C ALA A 172 -10.78 -14.72 -0.34
N LYS A 173 -10.98 -16.06 -0.48
CA LYS A 173 -9.87 -16.97 -0.81
C LYS A 173 -9.14 -16.57 -2.09
N ALA A 174 -9.87 -16.34 -3.17
CA ALA A 174 -9.26 -15.96 -4.46
C ALA A 174 -8.49 -14.63 -4.36
N VAL A 175 -9.02 -13.65 -3.63
CA VAL A 175 -8.33 -12.38 -3.38
C VAL A 175 -7.08 -12.59 -2.52
N ALA A 176 -7.18 -13.35 -1.44
CA ALA A 176 -6.06 -13.66 -0.54
C ALA A 176 -4.90 -14.34 -1.29
N ASP A 177 -5.21 -15.32 -2.14
CA ASP A 177 -4.21 -16.00 -2.97
C ASP A 177 -3.52 -15.03 -3.92
N ARG A 178 -4.28 -14.18 -4.64
CA ARG A 178 -3.74 -13.18 -5.57
C ARG A 178 -2.84 -12.16 -4.87
N LEU A 179 -3.25 -11.64 -3.71
CA LEU A 179 -2.44 -10.69 -2.95
C LEU A 179 -1.13 -11.34 -2.48
N SER A 180 -1.20 -12.55 -1.92
CA SER A 180 0.00 -13.29 -1.51
C SER A 180 0.94 -13.58 -2.68
N ASP A 181 0.40 -14.00 -3.83
CA ASP A 181 1.21 -14.31 -5.01
C ASP A 181 1.86 -13.06 -5.62
N SER A 182 1.22 -11.90 -5.47
CA SER A 182 1.74 -10.64 -6.03
C SER A 182 3.07 -10.23 -5.41
N ILE A 183 3.31 -10.55 -4.12
CA ILE A 183 4.52 -10.16 -3.40
C ILE A 183 5.64 -11.20 -3.48
N SER A 184 5.41 -12.39 -4.05
CA SER A 184 6.28 -13.56 -3.96
C SER A 184 7.54 -13.54 -4.83
N LYS A 185 7.84 -12.50 -5.62
CA LYS A 185 8.66 -12.65 -6.84
C LYS A 185 10.09 -12.08 -6.83
N ASN A 186 10.68 -11.60 -5.74
CA ASN A 186 12.00 -10.94 -5.85
C ASN A 186 13.05 -11.23 -4.78
N GLY A 187 12.82 -12.17 -3.88
CA GLY A 187 13.80 -12.54 -2.86
C GLY A 187 13.98 -11.54 -1.70
N LEU A 188 13.35 -10.35 -1.75
CA LEU A 188 13.31 -9.41 -0.61
C LEU A 188 12.28 -9.85 0.43
N VAL A 189 11.25 -10.53 -0.02
CA VAL A 189 10.12 -10.97 0.81
C VAL A 189 10.40 -12.36 1.34
N PRO A 190 10.15 -12.63 2.62
CA PRO A 190 10.22 -13.98 3.18
C PRO A 190 9.38 -14.96 2.37
N GLN A 191 9.71 -16.25 2.44
CA GLN A 191 9.03 -17.28 1.64
C GLN A 191 7.55 -17.38 1.99
N LYS A 192 6.68 -17.46 0.95
CA LYS A 192 5.24 -17.73 1.13
C LYS A 192 5.05 -19.05 1.89
N GLN A 193 4.26 -18.99 2.95
CA GLN A 193 3.84 -20.14 3.74
C GLN A 193 2.40 -20.55 3.37
N ASN A 194 2.05 -21.80 3.62
CA ASN A 194 0.66 -22.21 3.58
C ASN A 194 -0.08 -21.56 4.76
N ALA A 195 -1.20 -20.91 4.48
CA ALA A 195 -2.04 -20.39 5.54
C ALA A 195 -2.43 -21.52 6.50
N PRO A 196 -2.31 -21.32 7.82
CA PRO A 196 -2.87 -22.26 8.76
C PRO A 196 -4.37 -22.37 8.49
N ASN A 197 -4.94 -23.57 8.69
CA ASN A 197 -6.36 -23.80 8.49
C ASN A 197 -7.13 -22.78 9.35
N THR A 198 -7.74 -21.82 8.68
CA THR A 198 -8.25 -20.62 9.34
C THR A 198 -9.56 -20.95 10.02
N GLY A 199 -9.47 -21.18 11.33
CA GLY A 199 -10.62 -21.16 12.21
C GLY A 199 -11.26 -19.76 12.25
N TYR A 200 -12.04 -19.50 13.27
CA TYR A 200 -12.67 -18.20 13.49
C TYR A 200 -11.61 -17.09 13.66
N ILE A 201 -11.60 -16.15 12.72
CA ILE A 201 -10.83 -14.90 12.81
C ILE A 201 -11.82 -13.80 13.16
N GLY A 202 -11.83 -13.38 14.43
CA GLY A 202 -12.87 -12.49 14.96
C GLY A 202 -13.08 -11.21 14.18
N GLU A 203 -12.02 -10.67 13.63
CA GLU A 203 -12.06 -9.47 12.79
C GLU A 203 -12.77 -9.75 11.46
N LEU A 204 -12.32 -10.75 10.70
CA LEU A 204 -12.87 -11.04 9.37
C LEU A 204 -14.31 -11.58 9.45
N ASN A 205 -14.61 -12.38 10.44
CA ASN A 205 -15.94 -13.00 10.60
C ASN A 205 -17.05 -11.97 10.94
N ASN A 206 -16.67 -10.77 11.42
CA ASN A 206 -17.62 -9.70 11.74
C ASN A 206 -17.74 -8.63 10.62
N ILE A 207 -17.00 -8.78 9.52
CA ILE A 207 -17.19 -7.96 8.32
C ILE A 207 -18.47 -8.40 7.60
N ASN A 208 -19.20 -7.43 7.03
CA ASN A 208 -20.40 -7.71 6.25
C ASN A 208 -20.12 -8.69 5.10
N PRO A 209 -21.00 -9.67 4.83
CA PRO A 209 -20.80 -10.66 3.75
C PRO A 209 -20.70 -10.05 2.34
N SER A 210 -21.15 -8.81 2.15
CA SER A 210 -21.01 -8.08 0.87
C SER A 210 -19.58 -7.56 0.64
N THR A 211 -18.77 -7.45 1.69
CA THR A 211 -17.39 -6.99 1.65
C THR A 211 -16.45 -8.20 1.58
N THR A 212 -15.55 -8.23 0.61
CA THR A 212 -14.46 -9.20 0.60
C THR A 212 -13.44 -8.83 1.68
N ALA A 213 -13.16 -9.73 2.61
CA ALA A 213 -12.26 -9.47 3.74
C ALA A 213 -11.10 -10.45 3.80
N VAL A 214 -9.88 -9.92 3.88
CA VAL A 214 -8.64 -10.70 3.97
C VAL A 214 -7.71 -10.12 5.03
N LEU A 215 -6.88 -10.98 5.64
CA LEU A 215 -5.82 -10.60 6.54
C LEU A 215 -4.49 -11.08 5.97
N LEU A 216 -3.50 -10.23 5.97
CA LEU A 216 -2.15 -10.52 5.50
C LEU A 216 -1.19 -10.55 6.68
N GLU A 217 -0.52 -11.68 6.88
CA GLU A 217 0.63 -11.82 7.79
C GLU A 217 1.90 -11.66 6.95
N LEU A 218 2.49 -10.48 6.96
CA LEU A 218 3.54 -10.07 6.02
C LEU A 218 4.96 -10.44 6.47
N GLY A 219 5.10 -11.28 7.47
CA GLY A 219 6.39 -11.76 7.99
C GLY A 219 6.31 -12.08 9.47
N PHE A 220 7.35 -12.69 10.03
CA PHE A 220 7.45 -13.02 11.44
C PHE A 220 8.36 -12.02 12.16
N PHE A 221 7.79 -11.03 12.83
CA PHE A 221 8.60 -10.05 13.56
C PHE A 221 9.25 -10.63 14.83
N SER A 222 8.89 -11.87 15.24
CA SER A 222 9.60 -12.63 16.27
C SER A 222 10.95 -13.16 15.79
N ASN A 223 11.21 -13.22 14.49
CA ASN A 223 12.47 -13.58 13.89
C ASN A 223 13.29 -12.31 13.61
N LEU A 224 14.44 -12.15 14.24
CA LEU A 224 15.26 -10.92 14.14
C LEU A 224 15.75 -10.63 12.71
N GLU A 225 16.05 -11.67 11.92
CA GLU A 225 16.47 -11.48 10.53
C GLU A 225 15.29 -11.01 9.66
N GLU A 226 14.08 -11.55 9.87
CA GLU A 226 12.89 -11.03 9.19
C GLU A 226 12.47 -9.66 9.70
N LEU A 227 12.61 -9.40 11.00
CA LEU A 227 12.32 -8.09 11.58
C LEU A 227 13.09 -6.98 10.86
N GLU A 228 14.39 -7.16 10.61
CA GLU A 228 15.20 -6.20 9.87
C GLU A 228 14.70 -5.98 8.44
N ILE A 229 14.28 -7.06 7.77
CA ILE A 229 13.73 -7.01 6.42
C ILE A 229 12.40 -6.25 6.41
N ILE A 230 11.42 -6.70 7.22
CA ILE A 230 10.05 -6.15 7.20
C ILE A 230 9.98 -4.70 7.69
N CYS A 231 10.93 -4.27 8.51
CA CYS A 231 11.05 -2.88 8.95
C CYS A 231 11.68 -1.97 7.90
N SER A 232 12.41 -2.53 6.91
CA SER A 232 13.16 -1.73 5.94
C SER A 232 12.23 -1.00 4.95
N ASP A 233 12.64 0.22 4.55
CA ASP A 233 11.91 1.01 3.56
C ASP A 233 11.82 0.31 2.20
N ASN A 234 12.85 -0.45 1.83
CA ASN A 234 12.85 -1.24 0.60
C ASN A 234 11.75 -2.32 0.60
N TYR A 235 11.56 -3.00 1.72
CA TYR A 235 10.50 -3.99 1.88
C TYR A 235 9.12 -3.33 1.82
N VAL A 236 8.90 -2.30 2.65
CA VAL A 236 7.64 -1.57 2.71
C VAL A 236 7.25 -1.01 1.34
N CYS A 237 8.19 -0.35 0.65
CA CYS A 237 7.96 0.18 -0.69
C CYS A 237 7.63 -0.94 -1.69
N TYR A 238 8.35 -2.05 -1.67
CA TYR A 238 8.09 -3.16 -2.57
C TYR A 238 6.72 -3.80 -2.33
N VAL A 239 6.42 -4.16 -1.09
CA VAL A 239 5.17 -4.85 -0.73
C VAL A 239 3.96 -3.96 -1.00
N SER A 240 4.00 -2.70 -0.55
CA SER A 240 2.90 -1.76 -0.75
C SER A 240 2.60 -1.51 -2.24
N ASN A 241 3.64 -1.35 -3.09
CA ASN A 241 3.47 -1.21 -4.53
C ASN A 241 2.85 -2.46 -5.17
N ARG A 242 3.35 -3.66 -4.82
CA ARG A 242 2.83 -4.92 -5.38
C ARG A 242 1.40 -5.20 -4.98
N LEU A 243 1.06 -4.97 -3.71
CA LEU A 243 -0.31 -5.11 -3.21
C LEU A 243 -1.24 -4.09 -3.87
N ALA A 244 -0.80 -2.84 -4.03
CA ALA A 244 -1.60 -1.81 -4.67
C ALA A 244 -1.87 -2.11 -6.15
N ASP A 245 -0.87 -2.58 -6.91
CA ASP A 245 -1.05 -3.03 -8.30
C ASP A 245 -2.08 -4.17 -8.38
N GLU A 246 -1.98 -5.16 -7.47
CA GLU A 246 -2.88 -6.29 -7.51
C GLU A 246 -4.30 -5.93 -7.08
N ILE A 247 -4.48 -5.06 -6.08
CA ILE A 247 -5.80 -4.53 -5.70
C ILE A 247 -6.42 -3.76 -6.87
N ALA A 248 -5.64 -2.95 -7.58
CA ALA A 248 -6.10 -2.28 -8.79
C ALA A 248 -6.55 -3.27 -9.86
N ASN A 249 -5.81 -4.34 -10.09
CA ASN A 249 -6.16 -5.42 -11.02
C ASN A 249 -7.43 -6.16 -10.60
N ILE A 250 -7.63 -6.40 -9.29
CA ILE A 250 -8.85 -7.01 -8.75
C ILE A 250 -10.07 -6.13 -9.04
N ILE A 251 -9.97 -4.84 -8.75
CA ILE A 251 -11.04 -3.88 -9.03
C ILE A 251 -11.32 -3.81 -10.53
N ASN A 252 -10.30 -3.69 -11.36
CA ASN A 252 -10.45 -3.61 -12.83
C ASN A 252 -11.08 -4.87 -13.44
N SER A 253 -10.87 -6.04 -12.85
CA SER A 253 -11.47 -7.29 -13.34
C SER A 253 -12.99 -7.35 -13.20
N GLN A 254 -13.60 -6.46 -12.41
CA GLN A 254 -15.06 -6.35 -12.25
C GLN A 254 -15.74 -5.62 -13.42
N TYR A 255 -14.97 -4.97 -14.31
CA TYR A 255 -15.49 -4.23 -15.48
C TYR A 255 -15.47 -5.05 -16.78
N ARG A 256 -14.96 -6.28 -16.72
CA ARG A 256 -14.93 -7.19 -17.87
C ARG A 256 -16.02 -8.26 -17.75
#